data_060b279bc162199e5eda8f7be6f195fa
#
_entry.id   060b279bc162199e5eda8f7be6f195fa
#
_cell.length_a   1.000
_cell.length_b   1.000
_cell.length_c   1.000
_cell.angle_alpha   90.00
_cell.angle_beta   90.00
_cell.angle_gamma   90.00
#
_symmetry.space_group_name_H-M   'P 1'
#
loop_
_entity.id
_entity.type
_entity.pdbx_description
1 polymer ?
#
loop_
_entity_poly.entity_id
_entity_poly.type
_entity_poly.pdbx_seq_one_letter_code
_entity_poly.pdbx_strand_id
1 'polypeptide(L)'
;MRNFSLGYPYDITFARLLKSVRAMPDYPALDYPKNGRLSGTTSGTKIIVKAPKDQLARYIQIRSTGDDRMQVSFFIRPGGTATVRAPQGNAYMLIAAGTTWYGEDGIFGTDSIYSKTDDFEILFSRYYHTITLKPDDGNGNMRMWEVDPEAFKKQ
;
A
#
# COMPACT_ATOMS: atom_id res chain seq x y z
N MET A 1 -11.50 -29.09 15.31
CA MET A 1 -10.96 -28.81 14.82
C MET A 1 -10.50 -28.45 14.67
N ARG A 2 -10.22 -28.89 14.96
CA ARG A 2 -9.47 -28.70 14.62
C ARG A 2 -9.29 -28.39 14.05
N ASN A 3 -8.99 -28.81 14.06
CA ASN A 3 -8.58 -28.66 13.33
C ASN A 3 -8.46 -28.51 12.78
N PHE A 4 -8.23 -29.09 12.71
CA PHE A 4 -7.85 -29.06 12.06
C PHE A 4 -7.23 -29.01 12.11
N SER A 5 -6.92 -29.48 12.32
CA SER A 5 -6.19 -29.50 12.11
C SER A 5 -5.75 -29.47 11.88
N LEU A 6 -5.67 -30.22 12.19
CA LEU A 6 -5.03 -30.24 11.91
C LEU A 6 -4.24 -29.86 11.95
N GLY A 7 -3.84 -30.11 12.34
CA GLY A 7 -2.97 -29.90 12.28
C GLY A 7 -2.23 -29.19 12.16
N TYR A 8 -1.67 -29.33 12.31
CA TYR A 8 -1.01 -28.80 11.99
C TYR A 8 -0.62 -28.04 12.39
N PRO A 9 -0.46 -28.45 12.94
CA PRO A 9 -0.52 -27.33 13.31
C PRO A 9 -1.39 -26.28 12.87
N TYR A 10 -2.03 -26.35 13.01
CA TYR A 10 -2.55 -25.58 12.54
C TYR A 10 -2.24 -24.60 12.40
N ASP A 11 -2.45 -24.49 12.81
CA ASP A 11 -1.53 -23.87 11.90
C ASP A 11 -1.69 -22.35 11.94
N ILE A 12 -0.56 -21.64 12.25
CA ILE A 12 -0.60 -20.18 12.40
C ILE A 12 -1.02 -19.50 11.11
N THR A 13 -0.55 -19.99 9.96
CA THR A 13 -0.90 -19.40 8.66
C THR A 13 -2.40 -19.50 8.40
N PHE A 14 -2.98 -20.64 8.72
CA PHE A 14 -4.40 -20.81 8.53
C PHE A 14 -5.19 -19.88 9.44
N ALA A 15 -4.78 -19.74 10.69
CA ALA A 15 -5.46 -18.84 11.62
C ALA A 15 -5.39 -17.39 11.14
N ARG A 16 -4.26 -16.97 10.59
CA ARG A 16 -4.11 -15.62 10.07
C ARG A 16 -5.03 -15.41 8.87
N LEU A 17 -5.08 -16.38 7.97
CA LEU A 17 -5.94 -16.29 6.80
C LEU A 17 -7.41 -16.19 7.21
N LEU A 18 -7.82 -17.00 8.18
CA LEU A 18 -9.19 -16.99 8.66
C LEU A 18 -9.54 -15.64 9.28
N LYS A 19 -8.62 -15.08 10.05
CA LYS A 19 -8.82 -13.75 10.64
C LYS A 19 -8.96 -12.68 9.58
N SER A 20 -8.12 -12.74 8.55
CA SER A 20 -8.21 -11.77 7.45
C SER A 20 -9.53 -11.88 6.71
N VAL A 21 -9.99 -13.09 6.46
CA VAL A 21 -11.27 -13.29 5.80
C VAL A 21 -12.40 -12.71 6.64
N ARG A 22 -12.35 -12.90 7.94
CA ARG A 22 -13.39 -12.35 8.82
C ARG A 22 -13.36 -10.82 8.84
N ALA A 23 -12.19 -10.24 8.65
CA ALA A 23 -12.09 -8.77 8.60
C ALA A 23 -12.66 -8.19 7.32
N MET A 24 -12.84 -9.01 6.29
CA MET A 24 -13.19 -8.52 4.96
C MET A 24 -14.56 -8.97 4.44
N PRO A 25 -15.30 -9.86 5.12
CA PRO A 25 -16.44 -10.51 4.45
C PRO A 25 -17.57 -9.56 4.07
N ASP A 26 -17.65 -8.41 4.74
CA ASP A 26 -18.75 -7.47 4.50
C ASP A 26 -18.39 -6.32 3.59
N TYR A 27 -17.16 -6.31 3.07
CA TYR A 27 -16.75 -5.22 2.19
C TYR A 27 -17.17 -5.54 0.75
N PRO A 28 -18.03 -4.73 0.17
CA PRO A 28 -18.36 -4.91 -1.25
C PRO A 28 -17.22 -4.43 -2.12
N ALA A 29 -17.09 -5.03 -3.30
CA ALA A 29 -16.16 -4.52 -4.29
C ALA A 29 -16.61 -3.16 -4.78
N LEU A 30 -15.66 -2.24 -4.91
CA LEU A 30 -15.93 -0.87 -5.33
C LEU A 30 -15.21 -0.58 -6.64
N ASP A 31 -15.66 0.45 -7.31
CA ASP A 31 -14.95 0.94 -8.49
C ASP A 31 -13.60 1.52 -8.09
N TYR A 32 -12.63 1.46 -8.99
CA TYR A 32 -11.35 2.10 -8.74
C TYR A 32 -11.51 3.61 -8.62
N PRO A 33 -10.88 4.21 -7.61
CA PRO A 33 -10.80 5.66 -7.56
C PRO A 33 -10.00 6.21 -8.74
N LYS A 34 -10.06 7.51 -8.91
CA LYS A 34 -9.14 8.17 -9.84
C LYS A 34 -7.74 8.12 -9.29
N ASN A 35 -6.75 8.20 -10.18
CA ASN A 35 -5.37 8.30 -9.74
C ASN A 35 -5.21 9.56 -8.89
N GLY A 36 -4.58 9.41 -7.74
CA GLY A 36 -4.29 10.54 -6.87
C GLY A 36 -4.70 10.32 -5.43
N ARG A 37 -4.68 11.40 -4.69
CA ARG A 37 -4.89 11.38 -3.24
C ARG A 37 -6.28 10.89 -2.86
N LEU A 38 -6.32 10.05 -1.85
CA LEU A 38 -7.56 9.62 -1.21
C LEU A 38 -7.75 10.32 0.14
N SER A 39 -6.70 10.36 0.96
CA SER A 39 -6.79 11.02 2.25
C SER A 39 -5.42 11.56 2.64
N GLY A 40 -5.38 12.39 3.67
CA GLY A 40 -4.14 12.94 4.20
C GLY A 40 -3.86 14.34 3.70
N THR A 41 -2.59 14.74 3.81
CA THR A 41 -2.19 16.11 3.54
C THR A 41 -2.33 16.49 2.06
N THR A 42 -2.58 17.76 1.82
CA THR A 42 -2.60 18.33 0.46
C THR A 42 -1.45 19.30 0.24
N SER A 43 -0.55 19.42 1.19
CA SER A 43 0.56 20.36 1.12
C SER A 43 1.89 19.63 1.25
N GLY A 44 2.95 20.32 0.84
CA GLY A 44 4.29 19.78 0.92
C GLY A 44 4.91 19.63 -0.46
N THR A 45 5.91 18.77 -0.54
CA THR A 45 6.65 18.53 -1.76
C THR A 45 5.88 17.60 -2.69
N LYS A 46 5.92 17.90 -3.98
CA LYS A 46 5.26 17.09 -4.99
C LYS A 46 5.97 15.76 -5.17
N ILE A 47 5.20 14.69 -5.18
CA ILE A 47 5.71 13.35 -5.39
C ILE A 47 4.90 12.71 -6.52
N ILE A 48 5.60 12.27 -7.54
CA ILE A 48 5.02 11.64 -8.72
C ILE A 48 5.35 10.17 -8.67
N VAL A 49 4.33 9.32 -8.66
CA VAL A 49 4.53 7.87 -8.57
C VAL A 49 3.94 7.23 -9.82
N LYS A 50 4.76 6.46 -10.52
CA LYS A 50 4.37 5.79 -11.75
C LYS A 50 4.26 4.30 -11.51
N ALA A 51 3.13 3.72 -11.87
CA ALA A 51 2.90 2.29 -11.73
C ALA A 51 3.28 1.56 -13.02
N PRO A 52 3.72 0.30 -12.92
CA PRO A 52 4.00 -0.47 -14.13
C PRO A 52 2.71 -0.90 -14.81
N LYS A 53 2.83 -1.30 -16.06
CA LYS A 53 1.68 -1.76 -16.85
C LYS A 53 1.51 -3.25 -16.65
N ASP A 54 1.13 -3.66 -15.45
CA ASP A 54 1.03 -5.05 -15.07
C ASP A 54 -0.39 -5.48 -14.67
N GLN A 55 -1.39 -4.66 -14.97
CA GLN A 55 -2.79 -4.94 -14.69
C GLN A 55 -3.16 -4.91 -13.22
N LEU A 56 -2.25 -4.52 -12.35
CA LEU A 56 -2.55 -4.39 -10.92
C LEU A 56 -2.77 -2.92 -10.57
N ALA A 57 -3.82 -2.66 -9.80
CA ALA A 57 -4.01 -1.36 -9.19
C ALA A 57 -3.18 -1.29 -7.91
N ARG A 58 -2.88 -0.08 -7.47
CA ARG A 58 -2.09 0.10 -6.27
C ARG A 58 -2.73 1.12 -5.34
N TYR A 59 -2.69 0.78 -4.07
CA TYR A 59 -3.05 1.70 -3.00
C TYR A 59 -1.78 1.93 -2.18
N ILE A 60 -1.44 3.19 -1.96
CA ILE A 60 -0.15 3.53 -1.38
C ILE A 60 -0.35 4.52 -0.24
N GLN A 61 0.40 4.31 0.83
CA GLN A 61 0.49 5.25 1.93
C GLN A 61 1.93 5.72 2.05
N ILE A 62 2.12 7.03 2.16
CA ILE A 62 3.41 7.59 2.53
C ILE A 62 3.36 7.85 4.02
N ARG A 63 4.32 7.30 4.74
CA ARG A 63 4.39 7.40 6.19
C ARG A 63 5.69 8.03 6.63
N SER A 64 5.62 8.77 7.73
CA SER A 64 6.80 9.36 8.35
C SER A 64 7.60 8.27 9.06
N THR A 65 8.92 8.25 8.87
CA THR A 65 9.79 7.27 9.51
C THR A 65 9.81 7.44 11.01
N GLY A 66 9.72 8.69 11.49
CA GLY A 66 9.91 8.96 12.92
C GLY A 66 8.79 8.43 13.80
N ASP A 67 7.54 8.56 13.36
CA ASP A 67 6.40 8.18 14.18
C ASP A 67 5.44 7.23 13.46
N ASP A 68 5.77 6.78 12.27
CA ASP A 68 4.97 5.87 11.45
C ASP A 68 3.59 6.41 11.10
N ARG A 69 3.38 7.71 11.21
CA ARG A 69 2.08 8.29 10.89
C ARG A 69 1.90 8.38 9.39
N MET A 70 0.68 8.06 8.95
CA MET A 70 0.32 8.23 7.54
C MET A 70 0.23 9.72 7.22
N GLN A 71 0.97 10.14 6.21
CA GLN A 71 0.95 11.51 5.74
C GLN A 71 -0.08 11.70 4.63
N VAL A 72 -0.11 10.76 3.69
CA VAL A 72 -1.02 10.82 2.56
C VAL A 72 -1.26 9.40 2.05
N SER A 73 -2.47 9.15 1.59
CA SER A 73 -2.78 7.91 0.88
C SER A 73 -3.28 8.23 -0.51
N PHE A 74 -3.02 7.34 -1.46
CA PHE A 74 -3.41 7.59 -2.83
C PHE A 74 -3.56 6.28 -3.60
N PHE A 75 -4.21 6.39 -4.75
CA PHE A 75 -4.55 5.25 -5.60
C PHE A 75 -3.93 5.45 -6.97
N ILE A 76 -3.44 4.36 -7.56
CA ILE A 76 -2.94 4.38 -8.93
C ILE A 76 -3.59 3.22 -9.68
N ARG A 77 -4.29 3.54 -10.76
CA ARG A 77 -4.84 2.52 -11.65
C ARG A 77 -3.72 1.82 -12.39
N PRO A 78 -3.97 0.60 -12.90
CA PRO A 78 -2.91 -0.13 -13.61
C PRO A 78 -2.26 0.73 -14.70
N GLY A 79 -0.92 0.80 -14.66
CA GLY A 79 -0.17 1.57 -15.63
C GLY A 79 -0.28 3.08 -15.48
N GLY A 80 -0.94 3.56 -14.43
CA GLY A 80 -1.19 4.97 -14.26
C GLY A 80 -0.09 5.70 -13.49
N THR A 81 -0.35 6.98 -13.26
CA THR A 81 0.55 7.86 -12.54
C THR A 81 -0.26 8.70 -11.58
N ALA A 82 0.21 8.82 -10.35
CA ALA A 82 -0.41 9.68 -9.36
C ALA A 82 0.55 10.77 -8.93
N THR A 83 0.02 11.94 -8.65
CA THR A 83 0.78 13.06 -8.11
C THR A 83 0.16 13.45 -6.79
N VAL A 84 0.98 13.43 -5.74
CA VAL A 84 0.54 13.77 -4.39
C VAL A 84 1.54 14.70 -3.76
N ARG A 85 1.25 15.16 -2.55
CA ARG A 85 2.17 15.99 -1.80
C ARG A 85 2.37 15.40 -0.41
N ALA A 86 3.56 15.57 0.12
CA ALA A 86 3.87 15.09 1.45
C ALA A 86 4.87 16.03 2.10
N PRO A 87 4.88 16.09 3.44
CA PRO A 87 5.79 17.00 4.15
C PRO A 87 7.24 16.58 3.95
N GLN A 88 8.13 17.56 4.05
CA GLN A 88 9.56 17.34 4.08
C GLN A 88 9.93 16.42 5.24
N GLY A 89 10.92 15.55 5.03
CA GLY A 89 11.42 14.67 6.06
C GLY A 89 11.63 13.26 5.57
N ASN A 90 12.01 12.38 6.48
CA ASN A 90 12.24 10.99 6.14
C ASN A 90 10.93 10.21 6.13
N ALA A 91 10.75 9.38 5.13
CA ALA A 91 9.50 8.69 4.90
C ALA A 91 9.75 7.31 4.29
N TYR A 92 8.70 6.52 4.26
CA TYR A 92 8.66 5.26 3.52
C TYR A 92 7.26 5.11 2.95
N MET A 93 7.12 4.16 2.02
CA MET A 93 5.81 3.87 1.44
C MET A 93 5.38 2.46 1.79
N LEU A 94 4.09 2.31 2.07
CA LEU A 94 3.42 1.01 2.10
C LEU A 94 2.62 0.91 0.82
N ILE A 95 2.80 -0.21 0.09
CA ILE A 95 2.20 -0.39 -1.23
C ILE A 95 1.40 -1.67 -1.24
N ALA A 96 0.12 -1.56 -1.55
CA ALA A 96 -0.74 -2.71 -1.77
C ALA A 96 -1.04 -2.79 -3.26
N ALA A 97 -0.91 -3.98 -3.84
CA ALA A 97 -1.20 -4.20 -5.26
C ALA A 97 -2.22 -5.31 -5.38
N GLY A 98 -3.24 -5.08 -6.20
CA GLY A 98 -4.29 -6.07 -6.36
C GLY A 98 -5.25 -5.70 -7.47
N THR A 99 -6.32 -6.48 -7.58
CA THR A 99 -7.29 -6.30 -8.67
C THR A 99 -8.66 -5.87 -8.19
N THR A 100 -9.08 -6.28 -7.01
CA THR A 100 -10.41 -5.94 -6.49
C THR A 100 -10.26 -4.96 -5.35
N TRP A 101 -10.88 -3.81 -5.49
CA TRP A 101 -10.78 -2.72 -4.52
C TRP A 101 -11.95 -2.73 -3.56
N TYR A 102 -11.67 -2.64 -2.27
CA TYR A 102 -12.69 -2.67 -1.23
C TYR A 102 -12.73 -1.40 -0.41
N GLY A 103 -12.04 -0.34 -0.83
CA GLY A 103 -11.95 0.89 -0.06
C GLY A 103 -10.70 0.91 0.80
N GLU A 104 -10.49 2.05 1.48
CA GLU A 104 -9.26 2.21 2.26
C GLU A 104 -9.17 1.24 3.45
N ASP A 105 -10.29 0.77 3.97
CA ASP A 105 -10.25 -0.15 5.10
C ASP A 105 -9.95 -1.58 4.66
N GLY A 106 -10.53 -2.02 3.56
CA GLY A 106 -10.32 -3.38 3.07
C GLY A 106 -9.18 -3.52 2.08
N ILE A 107 -8.82 -2.44 1.45
CA ILE A 107 -7.76 -2.36 0.43
C ILE A 107 -8.05 -3.35 -0.69
N PHE A 108 -7.19 -4.34 -0.93
CA PHE A 108 -7.39 -5.34 -1.99
C PHE A 108 -7.69 -6.73 -1.44
N GLY A 109 -7.85 -6.86 -0.13
CA GLY A 109 -8.17 -8.15 0.46
C GLY A 109 -6.94 -9.02 0.65
N THR A 110 -7.18 -10.33 0.74
CA THR A 110 -6.13 -11.27 1.14
C THR A 110 -5.30 -11.81 -0.01
N ASP A 111 -5.79 -11.69 -1.24
CA ASP A 111 -5.10 -12.25 -2.41
C ASP A 111 -4.24 -11.19 -3.09
N SER A 112 -3.61 -10.34 -2.31
CA SER A 112 -2.92 -9.19 -2.84
C SER A 112 -1.52 -9.12 -2.28
N ILE A 113 -0.69 -8.32 -2.92
CA ILE A 113 0.70 -8.16 -2.52
C ILE A 113 0.80 -6.87 -1.70
N TYR A 114 1.34 -7.00 -0.49
CA TYR A 114 1.54 -5.87 0.41
C TYR A 114 3.02 -5.72 0.67
N SER A 115 3.58 -4.55 0.42
CA SER A 115 5.01 -4.35 0.50
C SER A 115 5.34 -2.99 1.12
N LYS A 116 6.60 -2.86 1.50
CA LYS A 116 7.14 -1.66 2.12
C LYS A 116 8.43 -1.29 1.40
N THR A 117 8.65 0.00 1.21
CA THR A 117 9.89 0.48 0.60
C THR A 117 10.96 0.78 1.64
N ASP A 118 12.20 0.97 1.17
CA ASP A 118 13.24 1.58 1.99
C ASP A 118 12.83 3.02 2.34
N ASP A 119 13.45 3.53 3.38
CA ASP A 119 13.28 4.93 3.74
C ASP A 119 13.87 5.84 2.66
N PHE A 120 13.24 6.99 2.49
CA PHE A 120 13.76 8.01 1.59
C PHE A 120 13.46 9.38 2.18
N GLU A 121 14.19 10.39 1.70
CA GLU A 121 14.03 11.73 2.21
C GLU A 121 13.21 12.57 1.23
N ILE A 122 12.20 13.26 1.77
CA ILE A 122 11.40 14.21 1.01
C ILE A 122 12.01 15.59 1.25
N LEU A 123 12.48 16.21 0.18
CA LEU A 123 13.18 17.48 0.23
C LEU A 123 12.20 18.65 0.21
N PHE A 124 12.74 19.87 0.08
CA PHE A 124 11.92 21.09 0.09
C PHE A 124 10.88 21.10 -1.04
N SER A 125 9.85 21.90 -0.85
CA SER A 125 8.72 21.96 -1.76
C SER A 125 9.05 22.42 -3.18
N ARG A 126 10.18 23.11 -3.37
CA ARG A 126 10.58 23.52 -4.74
C ARG A 126 11.13 22.35 -5.56
N TYR A 127 11.40 21.23 -4.91
CA TYR A 127 11.81 20.02 -5.61
C TYR A 127 10.60 19.13 -5.84
N TYR A 128 10.79 18.12 -6.63
CA TYR A 128 9.80 17.05 -6.72
C TYR A 128 10.55 15.73 -6.87
N HIS A 129 9.85 14.67 -6.51
CA HIS A 129 10.39 13.31 -6.58
C HIS A 129 9.59 12.52 -7.58
N THR A 130 10.27 11.75 -8.41
CA THR A 130 9.61 10.80 -9.30
C THR A 130 10.01 9.40 -8.87
N ILE A 131 9.03 8.58 -8.55
CA ILE A 131 9.23 7.21 -8.12
C ILE A 131 8.58 6.30 -9.13
N THR A 132 9.36 5.39 -9.70
CA THR A 132 8.87 4.41 -10.66
C THR A 132 8.84 3.05 -10.00
N LEU A 133 7.65 2.46 -9.92
CA LEU A 133 7.47 1.14 -9.35
C LEU A 133 7.68 0.09 -10.42
N LYS A 134 8.25 -1.05 -10.03
CA LYS A 134 8.39 -2.20 -10.91
C LYS A 134 7.40 -3.28 -10.48
N PRO A 135 7.09 -4.21 -11.38
CA PRO A 135 6.04 -5.18 -11.08
C PRO A 135 6.34 -6.02 -9.86
N ASP A 136 7.25 -6.94 -9.94
CA ASP A 136 7.42 -7.89 -8.85
C ASP A 136 8.87 -8.27 -8.58
N ASP A 137 9.78 -7.81 -9.39
CA ASP A 137 11.18 -8.16 -9.22
C ASP A 137 11.95 -7.16 -8.37
N GLY A 138 11.28 -6.12 -7.89
CA GLY A 138 11.89 -5.15 -7.02
C GLY A 138 12.89 -4.23 -7.70
N ASN A 139 12.84 -4.13 -9.03
CA ASN A 139 13.83 -3.36 -9.78
C ASN A 139 13.39 -1.94 -10.11
N GLY A 140 12.49 -1.37 -9.33
CA GLY A 140 12.20 0.04 -9.43
C GLY A 140 13.36 0.85 -8.88
N ASN A 141 13.18 2.17 -8.79
CA ASN A 141 14.20 3.02 -8.18
C ASN A 141 14.07 3.02 -6.65
N MET A 142 13.36 2.05 -6.10
CA MET A 142 13.12 1.93 -4.66
C MET A 142 13.06 0.45 -4.31
N ARG A 143 13.83 0.03 -3.31
CA ARG A 143 13.77 -1.35 -2.88
C ARG A 143 12.53 -1.59 -2.04
N MET A 144 11.91 -2.77 -2.20
CA MET A 144 10.68 -3.12 -1.50
C MET A 144 10.78 -4.54 -0.95
N TRP A 145 10.02 -4.78 0.13
CA TRP A 145 9.86 -6.12 0.66
C TRP A 145 8.44 -6.30 1.16
N GLU A 146 8.04 -7.55 1.26
CA GLU A 146 6.67 -7.91 1.63
C GLU A 146 6.40 -7.59 3.10
N VAL A 147 5.19 -7.13 3.40
CA VAL A 147 4.75 -6.87 4.77
C VAL A 147 3.35 -7.43 4.99
N ASP A 148 2.98 -7.55 6.25
CA ASP A 148 1.64 -7.94 6.64
C ASP A 148 0.68 -6.78 6.34
N PRO A 149 -0.55 -7.07 5.86
CA PRO A 149 -1.54 -6.01 5.64
C PRO A 149 -1.83 -5.17 6.88
N GLU A 150 -1.62 -5.70 8.07
CA GLU A 150 -1.81 -4.94 9.31
C GLU A 150 -0.94 -3.69 9.34
N ALA A 151 0.18 -3.69 8.64
CA ALA A 151 1.05 -2.52 8.60
C ALA A 151 0.34 -1.28 8.04
N PHE A 152 -0.72 -1.46 7.27
CA PHE A 152 -1.45 -0.35 6.66
C PHE A 152 -2.44 0.32 7.59
N LYS A 153 -2.64 -0.21 8.79
CA LYS A 153 -3.59 0.39 9.70
C LYS A 153 -3.06 1.73 10.20
N LYS A 154 -3.98 2.66 10.34
CA LYS A 154 -3.62 4.00 10.78
C LYS A 154 -3.28 4.03 12.26
N GLN A 155 -2.40 4.90 12.61
CA GLN A 155 -2.04 5.12 14.00
C GLN A 155 -3.07 5.95 14.72
#